data_4d3363c36c6cebff9670a95514adcbd4
#
_entry.id   4d3363c36c6cebff9670a95514adcbd4
#
_cell.length_a   1.000
_cell.length_b   1.000
_cell.length_c   1.000
_cell.angle_alpha   90.00
_cell.angle_beta   90.00
_cell.angle_gamma   90.00
#
_symmetry.space_group_name_H-M   'P 1'
#
loop_
_entity.id
_entity.type
_entity.pdbx_description
1 polymer ?
#
loop_
_entity_poly.entity_id
_entity_poly.type
_entity_poly.pdbx_seq_one_letter_code
_entity_poly.pdbx_strand_id
1 'polypeptide(L)'
;TLMRSSAASDVYKRQEESKVFLMEKTGKYQVVYTFGWYLRKFIMDAQEKGAIPIVLSHTPRNKWKDGKIERNTDSFGKWTREAAEATGAYFIDLNKISADKLEKKGIEKTAAYYNHDHTHTSLKGAHMNAESIAEGLKMVNCPLKDYLKK
;
A
#
# COMPACT_ATOMS: atom_id res chain seq x y z
N THR A 1 -8.36 -21.97 20.91
CA THR A 1 -9.09 -22.14 19.62
C THR A 1 -9.17 -20.76 18.98
N LEU A 2 -8.25 -20.48 18.05
CA LEU A 2 -8.27 -19.25 17.26
C LEU A 2 -9.47 -19.29 16.31
N MET A 3 -10.47 -18.46 16.56
CA MET A 3 -11.53 -18.19 15.59
C MET A 3 -10.88 -17.48 14.40
N ARG A 4 -10.69 -18.22 13.31
CA ARG A 4 -10.29 -17.65 12.03
C ARG A 4 -11.48 -16.86 11.47
N SER A 5 -11.36 -15.54 11.38
CA SER A 5 -12.37 -14.73 10.69
C SER A 5 -12.45 -15.16 9.20
N SER A 6 -13.60 -15.02 8.56
CA SER A 6 -13.79 -15.35 7.15
C SER A 6 -12.80 -14.57 6.24
N ALA A 7 -12.44 -13.35 6.62
CA ALA A 7 -11.41 -12.55 5.95
C ALA A 7 -10.01 -13.20 6.02
N ALA A 8 -9.63 -13.79 7.16
CA ALA A 8 -8.37 -14.52 7.29
C ALA A 8 -8.34 -15.77 6.40
N SER A 9 -9.49 -16.45 6.22
CA SER A 9 -9.58 -17.62 5.33
C SER A 9 -9.44 -17.25 3.86
N ASP A 10 -9.95 -16.10 3.44
CA ASP A 10 -9.80 -15.60 2.06
C ASP A 10 -8.36 -15.15 1.77
N VAL A 11 -7.69 -14.54 2.75
CA VAL A 11 -6.26 -14.21 2.66
C VAL A 11 -5.43 -15.49 2.58
N TYR A 12 -5.75 -16.52 3.36
CA TYR A 12 -5.08 -17.83 3.31
C TYR A 12 -5.30 -18.55 1.99
N LYS A 13 -6.53 -18.58 1.46
CA LYS A 13 -6.83 -19.17 0.15
C LYS A 13 -6.06 -18.50 -0.99
N ARG A 14 -5.91 -17.18 -0.94
CA ARG A 14 -5.09 -16.43 -1.91
C ARG A 14 -3.59 -16.58 -1.69
N GLN A 15 -3.13 -17.13 -0.55
CA GLN A 15 -1.72 -17.45 -0.31
C GLN A 15 -1.26 -18.67 -1.10
N GLU A 16 -2.14 -19.64 -1.31
CA GLU A 16 -1.85 -20.89 -1.99
C GLU A 16 -2.09 -20.80 -3.51
N GLU A 17 -2.73 -19.73 -3.99
CA GLU A 17 -2.94 -19.53 -5.42
C GLU A 17 -1.61 -19.18 -6.10
N SER A 18 -1.11 -20.14 -6.83
CA SER A 18 0.00 -19.96 -7.76
C SER A 18 -0.41 -20.42 -9.15
N LYS A 19 0.22 -19.84 -10.17
CA LYS A 19 0.08 -20.27 -11.55
C LYS A 19 1.46 -20.54 -12.14
N VAL A 20 1.53 -21.58 -12.98
CA VAL A 20 2.73 -21.90 -13.74
C VAL A 20 2.64 -21.19 -15.08
N PHE A 21 3.64 -20.37 -15.39
CA PHE A 21 3.75 -19.67 -16.67
C PHE A 21 5.00 -20.13 -17.40
N LEU A 22 4.88 -20.31 -18.71
CA LEU A 22 6.04 -20.43 -19.59
C LEU A 22 6.58 -19.01 -19.86
N MET A 23 7.81 -18.76 -19.45
CA MET A 23 8.49 -17.50 -19.70
C MET A 23 9.06 -17.51 -21.12
N GLU A 24 8.41 -16.80 -22.04
CA GLU A 24 8.77 -16.77 -23.48
C GLU A 24 10.25 -16.42 -23.73
N LYS A 25 10.79 -15.46 -22.95
CA LYS A 25 12.20 -15.03 -23.08
C LYS A 25 13.22 -16.11 -22.71
N THR A 26 12.89 -17.05 -21.85
CA THR A 26 13.84 -18.05 -21.31
C THR A 26 13.47 -19.48 -21.66
N GLY A 27 12.27 -19.72 -22.18
CA GLY A 27 11.72 -21.06 -22.42
C GLY A 27 11.52 -21.90 -21.15
N LYS A 28 11.57 -21.28 -19.96
CA LYS A 28 11.45 -21.98 -18.67
C LYS A 28 10.07 -21.75 -18.05
N TYR A 29 9.55 -22.76 -17.37
CA TYR A 29 8.36 -22.62 -16.54
C TYR A 29 8.70 -21.92 -15.22
N GLN A 30 7.86 -20.99 -14.82
CA GLN A 30 7.98 -20.28 -13.54
C GLN A 30 6.65 -20.35 -12.79
N VAL A 31 6.73 -20.66 -11.49
CA VAL A 31 5.59 -20.55 -10.58
C VAL A 31 5.47 -19.08 -10.11
N VAL A 32 4.31 -18.50 -10.31
CA VAL A 32 3.99 -17.13 -9.87
C VAL A 32 2.90 -17.20 -8.84
N TYR A 33 3.14 -16.59 -7.69
CA TYR A 33 2.20 -16.53 -6.58
C TYR A 33 1.37 -15.23 -6.63
N THR A 34 0.39 -15.13 -5.74
CA THR A 34 -0.45 -13.94 -5.63
C THR A 34 0.33 -12.74 -5.08
N PHE A 35 -0.18 -11.53 -5.33
CA PHE A 35 0.35 -10.29 -4.77
C PHE A 35 0.49 -10.35 -3.24
N GLY A 36 -0.54 -10.84 -2.55
CA GLY A 36 -0.53 -10.94 -1.09
C GLY A 36 0.52 -11.93 -0.57
N TRP A 37 0.79 -13.02 -1.32
CA TRP A 37 1.85 -13.97 -0.97
C TRP A 37 3.23 -13.29 -1.00
N TYR A 38 3.56 -12.60 -2.10
CA TYR A 38 4.85 -11.90 -2.20
C TYR A 38 5.00 -10.82 -1.13
N LEU A 39 3.95 -10.03 -0.89
CA LEU A 39 4.02 -8.97 0.09
C LEU A 39 4.25 -9.51 1.51
N ARG A 40 3.53 -10.56 1.90
CA ARG A 40 3.78 -11.23 3.20
C ARG A 40 5.18 -11.81 3.29
N LYS A 41 5.67 -12.41 2.22
CA LYS A 41 7.04 -12.92 2.20
C LYS A 41 8.05 -11.81 2.45
N PHE A 42 7.95 -10.66 1.79
CA PHE A 42 8.83 -9.51 2.03
C PHE A 42 8.75 -9.01 3.48
N ILE A 43 7.53 -8.94 4.04
CA ILE A 43 7.34 -8.53 5.43
C ILE A 43 8.01 -9.51 6.39
N MET A 44 7.75 -10.80 6.21
CA MET A 44 8.31 -11.86 7.07
C MET A 44 9.84 -11.93 6.96
N ASP A 45 10.40 -11.86 5.75
CA ASP A 45 11.84 -11.87 5.53
C ASP A 45 12.53 -10.66 6.23
N ALA A 46 11.86 -9.51 6.27
CA ALA A 46 12.35 -8.34 7.00
C ALA A 46 12.28 -8.54 8.53
N GLN A 47 11.18 -9.10 9.03
CA GLN A 47 10.98 -9.40 10.44
C GLN A 47 11.99 -10.44 10.96
N GLU A 48 12.30 -11.47 10.18
CA GLU A 48 13.31 -12.47 10.50
C GLU A 48 14.72 -11.86 10.69
N LYS A 49 14.97 -10.73 10.04
CA LYS A 49 16.21 -9.95 10.19
C LYS A 49 16.17 -8.91 11.31
N GLY A 50 15.11 -8.91 12.12
CA GLY A 50 14.92 -7.96 13.22
C GLY A 50 14.46 -6.57 12.79
N ALA A 51 14.06 -6.37 11.53
CA ALA A 51 13.50 -5.10 11.09
C ALA A 51 12.01 -4.97 11.50
N ILE A 52 11.55 -3.73 11.60
CA ILE A 52 10.14 -3.39 11.83
C ILE A 52 9.55 -2.91 10.49
N PRO A 53 8.86 -3.78 9.73
CA PRO A 53 8.29 -3.39 8.45
C PRO A 53 7.08 -2.47 8.63
N ILE A 54 7.02 -1.43 7.81
CA ILE A 54 5.90 -0.49 7.72
C ILE A 54 5.37 -0.56 6.31
N VAL A 55 4.14 -1.00 6.17
CA VAL A 55 3.47 -1.22 4.89
C VAL A 55 2.60 -0.02 4.55
N LEU A 56 2.71 0.47 3.33
CA LEU A 56 1.95 1.62 2.85
C LEU A 56 0.99 1.19 1.74
N SER A 57 -0.24 1.72 1.74
CA SER A 57 -1.06 1.67 0.53
C SER A 57 -0.47 2.59 -0.55
N HIS A 58 -0.81 2.34 -1.81
CA HIS A 58 -0.32 3.13 -2.94
C HIS A 58 -0.74 4.59 -2.83
N THR A 59 0.10 5.51 -3.31
CA THR A 59 -0.29 6.90 -3.51
C THR A 59 -1.50 6.99 -4.45
N PRO A 60 -2.43 7.94 -4.23
CA PRO A 60 -3.55 8.12 -5.13
C PRO A 60 -3.07 8.62 -6.50
N ARG A 61 -3.77 8.25 -7.55
CA ARG A 61 -3.60 8.83 -8.88
C ARG A 61 -4.44 10.09 -9.01
N ASN A 62 -4.03 11.03 -9.85
CA ASN A 62 -4.85 12.21 -10.18
C ASN A 62 -6.00 11.83 -11.13
N LYS A 63 -6.88 10.97 -10.66
CA LYS A 63 -8.09 10.54 -11.35
C LYS A 63 -9.29 10.85 -10.47
N TRP A 64 -10.24 11.60 -11.05
CA TRP A 64 -11.41 12.10 -10.35
C TRP A 64 -12.68 11.52 -10.91
N LYS A 65 -13.60 11.19 -10.01
CA LYS A 65 -14.96 10.78 -10.32
C LYS A 65 -15.89 11.42 -9.30
N ASP A 66 -16.92 12.09 -9.76
CA ASP A 66 -17.96 12.73 -8.91
C ASP A 66 -17.36 13.65 -7.84
N GLY A 67 -16.32 14.43 -8.19
CA GLY A 67 -15.66 15.37 -7.29
C GLY A 67 -14.71 14.72 -6.26
N LYS A 68 -14.45 13.43 -6.39
CA LYS A 68 -13.53 12.68 -5.51
C LYS A 68 -12.45 11.97 -6.28
N ILE A 69 -11.31 11.74 -5.63
CA ILE A 69 -10.21 10.94 -6.18
C ILE A 69 -10.58 9.46 -6.10
N GLU A 70 -10.35 8.74 -7.20
CA GLU A 70 -10.52 7.29 -7.25
C GLU A 70 -9.54 6.60 -6.30
N ARG A 71 -10.07 5.71 -5.46
CA ARG A 71 -9.28 4.97 -4.45
C ARG A 71 -9.26 3.48 -4.77
N ASN A 72 -8.17 2.82 -4.43
CA ASN A 72 -7.99 1.38 -4.64
C ASN A 72 -8.41 0.57 -3.40
N THR A 73 -9.56 0.91 -2.80
CA THR A 73 -10.03 0.31 -1.54
C THR A 73 -10.43 -1.15 -1.66
N ASP A 74 -10.83 -1.59 -2.86
CA ASP A 74 -11.35 -2.95 -3.10
C ASP A 74 -10.35 -3.87 -3.83
N SER A 75 -9.13 -3.39 -4.06
CA SER A 75 -8.08 -4.10 -4.77
C SER A 75 -6.74 -4.04 -4.03
N PHE A 76 -5.71 -3.48 -4.63
CA PHE A 76 -4.36 -3.44 -4.05
C PHE A 76 -4.31 -2.78 -2.66
N GLY A 77 -5.08 -1.73 -2.39
CA GLY A 77 -5.14 -1.11 -1.06
C GLY A 77 -5.67 -2.08 0.00
N LYS A 78 -6.73 -2.82 -0.33
CA LYS A 78 -7.30 -3.86 0.53
C LYS A 78 -6.28 -4.98 0.77
N TRP A 79 -5.72 -5.54 -0.30
CA TRP A 79 -4.77 -6.67 -0.19
C TRP A 79 -3.50 -6.29 0.55
N THR A 80 -3.04 -5.04 0.42
CA THR A 80 -1.89 -4.52 1.17
C THR A 80 -2.19 -4.45 2.67
N ARG A 81 -3.36 -3.96 3.04
CA ARG A 81 -3.82 -3.94 4.44
C ARG A 81 -3.92 -5.35 5.02
N GLU A 82 -4.60 -6.26 4.32
CA GLU A 82 -4.77 -7.65 4.73
C GLU A 82 -3.42 -8.36 4.94
N ALA A 83 -2.44 -8.11 4.07
CA ALA A 83 -1.10 -8.69 4.20
C ALA A 83 -0.37 -8.15 5.45
N ALA A 84 -0.48 -6.86 5.73
CA ALA A 84 0.11 -6.25 6.92
C ALA A 84 -0.54 -6.79 8.21
N GLU A 85 -1.88 -6.84 8.26
CA GLU A 85 -2.64 -7.40 9.39
C GLU A 85 -2.29 -8.87 9.66
N ALA A 86 -2.17 -9.68 8.60
CA ALA A 86 -1.84 -11.11 8.71
C ALA A 86 -0.43 -11.36 9.23
N THR A 87 0.48 -10.41 9.09
CA THR A 87 1.89 -10.54 9.50
C THR A 87 2.24 -9.71 10.74
N GLY A 88 1.27 -8.95 11.28
CA GLY A 88 1.50 -8.05 12.41
C GLY A 88 2.37 -6.84 12.08
N ALA A 89 2.50 -6.47 10.80
CA ALA A 89 3.22 -5.29 10.38
C ALA A 89 2.39 -4.02 10.57
N TYR A 90 3.04 -2.87 10.75
CA TYR A 90 2.35 -1.58 10.74
C TYR A 90 1.80 -1.29 9.35
N PHE A 91 0.55 -0.80 9.28
CA PHE A 91 -0.07 -0.38 8.04
C PHE A 91 -0.47 1.08 8.07
N ILE A 92 -0.03 1.85 7.07
CA ILE A 92 -0.45 3.24 6.87
C ILE A 92 -1.26 3.33 5.58
N ASP A 93 -2.50 3.81 5.68
CA ASP A 93 -3.34 4.08 4.52
C ASP A 93 -2.95 5.41 3.86
N LEU A 94 -1.79 5.42 3.23
CA LEU A 94 -1.25 6.58 2.52
C LEU A 94 -2.20 7.06 1.43
N ASN A 95 -2.86 6.14 0.73
CA ASN A 95 -3.86 6.47 -0.29
C ASN A 95 -4.96 7.36 0.28
N LYS A 96 -5.53 6.94 1.41
CA LYS A 96 -6.60 7.70 2.08
C LYS A 96 -6.11 9.06 2.54
N ILE A 97 -4.98 9.13 3.26
CA ILE A 97 -4.47 10.38 3.84
C ILE A 97 -4.14 11.39 2.73
N SER A 98 -3.43 10.96 1.69
CA SER A 98 -3.05 11.82 0.57
C SER A 98 -4.26 12.23 -0.28
N ALA A 99 -5.18 11.32 -0.56
CA ALA A 99 -6.39 11.63 -1.32
C ALA A 99 -7.27 12.63 -0.57
N ASP A 100 -7.47 12.47 0.73
CA ASP A 100 -8.24 13.43 1.55
C ASP A 100 -7.64 14.85 1.51
N LYS A 101 -6.31 14.96 1.50
CA LYS A 101 -5.60 16.24 1.38
C LYS A 101 -5.80 16.87 -0.01
N LEU A 102 -5.73 16.06 -1.06
CA LEU A 102 -5.92 16.53 -2.44
C LEU A 102 -7.37 16.95 -2.70
N GLU A 103 -8.35 16.17 -2.22
CA GLU A 103 -9.77 16.51 -2.34
C GLU A 103 -10.10 17.85 -1.67
N LYS A 104 -9.51 18.14 -0.50
CA LYS A 104 -9.67 19.45 0.17
C LYS A 104 -9.10 20.61 -0.66
N LYS A 105 -8.12 20.36 -1.53
CA LYS A 105 -7.53 21.38 -2.43
C LYS A 105 -8.36 21.58 -3.70
N GLY A 106 -9.09 20.57 -4.11
CA GLY A 106 -9.90 20.57 -5.34
C GLY A 106 -9.10 20.16 -6.59
N ILE A 107 -9.83 19.78 -7.62
CA ILE A 107 -9.30 19.19 -8.86
C ILE A 107 -8.26 20.09 -9.56
N GLU A 108 -8.55 21.39 -9.67
CA GLU A 108 -7.67 22.33 -10.37
C GLU A 108 -6.30 22.46 -9.69
N LYS A 109 -6.29 22.58 -8.35
CA LYS A 109 -5.05 22.73 -7.56
C LYS A 109 -4.28 21.42 -7.47
N THR A 110 -4.94 20.28 -7.65
CA THR A 110 -4.31 18.96 -7.57
C THR A 110 -3.35 18.71 -8.72
N ALA A 111 -3.57 19.30 -9.88
CA ALA A 111 -2.67 19.17 -11.06
C ALA A 111 -1.20 19.51 -10.70
N ALA A 112 -0.96 20.48 -9.82
CA ALA A 112 0.39 20.88 -9.40
C ALA A 112 1.14 19.82 -8.56
N TYR A 113 0.45 18.81 -8.07
CA TYR A 113 1.02 17.71 -7.28
C TYR A 113 1.48 16.52 -8.12
N TYR A 114 1.23 16.59 -9.43
CA TYR A 114 1.63 15.58 -10.40
C TYR A 114 2.48 16.22 -11.50
N ASN A 115 3.27 15.41 -12.19
CA ASN A 115 4.07 15.87 -13.32
C ASN A 115 3.21 15.95 -14.60
N HIS A 116 3.64 15.29 -15.66
CA HIS A 116 2.96 15.35 -16.96
C HIS A 116 1.85 14.29 -17.12
N ASP A 117 1.62 13.47 -16.09
CA ASP A 117 0.61 12.41 -16.09
C ASP A 117 -0.17 12.37 -14.77
N HIS A 118 -1.05 11.39 -14.66
CA HIS A 118 -1.90 11.20 -13.48
C HIS A 118 -1.28 10.30 -12.39
N THR A 119 -0.05 9.81 -12.57
CA THR A 119 0.56 8.80 -11.70
C THR A 119 1.81 9.32 -10.99
N HIS A 120 2.71 9.96 -11.73
CA HIS A 120 3.99 10.40 -11.20
C HIS A 120 3.86 11.75 -10.50
N THR A 121 4.16 11.75 -9.21
CA THR A 121 4.08 12.98 -8.40
C THR A 121 5.19 13.96 -8.71
N SER A 122 4.86 15.26 -8.70
CA SER A 122 5.84 16.34 -8.70
C SER A 122 6.58 16.39 -7.36
N LEU A 123 7.61 17.26 -7.25
CA LEU A 123 8.28 17.50 -5.98
C LEU A 123 7.28 17.95 -4.89
N LYS A 124 6.31 18.79 -5.24
CA LYS A 124 5.24 19.22 -4.35
C LYS A 124 4.37 18.04 -3.89
N GLY A 125 4.04 17.11 -4.79
CA GLY A 125 3.31 15.88 -4.47
C GLY A 125 4.13 14.94 -3.58
N ALA A 126 5.43 14.82 -3.83
CA ALA A 126 6.32 14.02 -3.01
C ALA A 126 6.42 14.55 -1.57
N HIS A 127 6.54 15.86 -1.38
CA HIS A 127 6.50 16.49 -0.05
C HIS A 127 5.19 16.20 0.69
N MET A 128 4.05 16.39 0.03
CA MET A 128 2.75 16.09 0.63
C MET A 128 2.62 14.61 1.03
N ASN A 129 3.12 13.69 0.21
CA ASN A 129 3.12 12.26 0.54
C ASN A 129 4.04 11.97 1.73
N ALA A 130 5.21 12.59 1.83
CA ALA A 130 6.09 12.45 2.98
C ALA A 130 5.44 12.95 4.28
N GLU A 131 4.77 14.11 4.25
CA GLU A 131 3.97 14.63 5.36
C GLU A 131 2.83 13.65 5.73
N SER A 132 2.19 13.04 4.74
CA SER A 132 1.11 12.07 4.95
C SER A 132 1.62 10.77 5.59
N ILE A 133 2.84 10.34 5.26
CA ILE A 133 3.50 9.20 5.92
C ILE A 133 3.83 9.56 7.37
N ALA A 134 4.39 10.73 7.63
CA ALA A 134 4.71 11.19 8.99
C ALA A 134 3.45 11.28 9.88
N GLU A 135 2.34 11.75 9.31
CA GLU A 135 1.03 11.75 9.97
C GLU A 135 0.56 10.31 10.24
N GLY A 136 0.64 9.44 9.24
CA GLY A 136 0.29 8.03 9.37
C GLY A 136 1.08 7.29 10.44
N LEU A 137 2.38 7.54 10.57
CA LEU A 137 3.23 6.96 11.63
C LEU A 137 2.72 7.31 13.03
N LYS A 138 2.26 8.54 13.23
CA LYS A 138 1.65 8.98 14.50
C LYS A 138 0.31 8.28 14.75
N MET A 139 -0.52 8.14 13.70
CA MET A 139 -1.84 7.52 13.80
C MET A 139 -1.76 6.04 14.18
N VAL A 140 -0.80 5.29 13.60
CA VAL A 140 -0.63 3.84 13.89
C VAL A 140 0.26 3.57 15.09
N ASN A 141 0.69 4.60 15.80
CA ASN A 141 1.57 4.50 16.97
C ASN A 141 2.85 3.71 16.71
N CYS A 142 3.41 3.81 15.50
CA CYS A 142 4.67 3.17 15.16
C CYS A 142 5.83 3.83 15.93
N PRO A 143 6.79 3.05 16.48
CA PRO A 143 7.94 3.61 17.21
C PRO A 143 8.75 4.64 16.42
N LEU A 144 8.77 4.55 15.09
CA LEU A 144 9.45 5.52 14.23
C LEU A 144 8.92 6.95 14.37
N LYS A 145 7.68 7.14 14.88
CA LYS A 145 7.12 8.48 15.15
C LYS A 145 8.00 9.33 16.07
N ASP A 146 8.74 8.69 16.99
CA ASP A 146 9.56 9.38 18.00
C ASP A 146 10.82 10.01 17.39
N TYR A 147 11.17 9.61 16.17
CA TYR A 147 12.27 10.16 15.38
C TYR A 147 11.85 11.26 14.41
N LEU A 148 10.55 11.56 14.32
CA LEU A 148 10.07 12.67 13.49
C LEU A 148 10.52 13.99 14.09
N LYS A 149 11.14 14.85 13.27
CA LYS A 149 11.48 16.24 13.68
C LYS A 149 10.19 16.98 14.02
N LYS A 150 10.25 17.75 15.10
CA LYS A 150 9.19 18.68 15.51
C LYS A 150 9.11 19.85 14.55
#